data_5710e83b9f18b007e85482bd9e34387c
#
_entry.id   5710e83b9f18b007e85482bd9e34387c
#
_cell.length_a   1.000
_cell.length_b   1.000
_cell.length_c   1.000
_cell.angle_alpha   90.00
_cell.angle_beta   90.00
_cell.angle_gamma   90.00
#
_symmetry.space_group_name_H-M   'P 1'
#
loop_
_entity.id
_entity.type
_entity.pdbx_description
1 polymer ?
#
loop_
_entity_poly.entity_id
_entity_poly.type
_entity_poly.pdbx_seq_one_letter_code
_entity_poly.pdbx_strand_id
1 'polypeptide(L)'
;MITMKELEAPVRQWVPDWLGLISIFVVILPVTMLNGSYTGSMLEVSNTLGTNSEDITMGYYAASAGMAIAYPIIPKVLAAFSVKSLLLIDLILQFFLSWVCARTQNADILIVCSFAVGFLKGFLMLWFIRYAQKIFSRKNVRSEFYSYFYPLVYGGGQASMLVTALLAYYYNWKY
;
A
#
# COMPACT_ATOMS: atom_id res chain seq x y z
N MET A 1 -27.72 -9.80 3.69
CA MET A 1 -27.13 -9.09 4.84
C MET A 1 -26.09 -10.03 5.44
N ILE A 2 -24.81 -9.92 5.02
CA ILE A 2 -23.73 -10.82 5.47
C ILE A 2 -23.38 -10.38 6.88
N THR A 3 -23.64 -11.25 7.84
CA THR A 3 -23.36 -10.99 9.24
C THR A 3 -21.85 -10.83 9.45
N MET A 4 -21.46 -9.77 10.12
CA MET A 4 -20.07 -9.40 10.45
C MET A 4 -19.29 -10.50 11.22
N LYS A 5 -19.91 -11.64 11.50
CA LYS A 5 -19.36 -12.76 12.25
C LYS A 5 -18.37 -13.62 11.45
N GLU A 6 -18.45 -13.63 10.13
CA GLU A 6 -17.62 -14.48 9.26
C GLU A 6 -16.26 -13.85 8.86
N LEU A 7 -16.05 -12.58 9.15
CA LEU A 7 -14.77 -11.88 8.93
C LEU A 7 -13.78 -12.05 10.10
N GLU A 8 -14.10 -12.92 11.03
CA GLU A 8 -13.25 -13.21 12.18
C GLU A 8 -12.14 -14.21 11.81
N ALA A 9 -11.06 -13.72 11.19
CA ALA A 9 -9.81 -14.47 11.26
C ALA A 9 -9.48 -14.65 12.76
N PRO A 10 -9.35 -15.89 13.27
CA PRO A 10 -9.02 -16.11 14.65
C PRO A 10 -7.59 -15.62 14.88
N VAL A 11 -7.46 -14.43 15.46
CA VAL A 11 -6.18 -14.02 16.05
C VAL A 11 -5.89 -15.05 17.12
N ARG A 12 -4.78 -15.77 17.00
CA ARG A 12 -4.38 -16.74 18.02
C ARG A 12 -4.36 -16.04 19.36
N GLN A 13 -5.12 -16.55 20.33
CA GLN A 13 -5.35 -15.89 21.63
C GLN A 13 -4.07 -15.64 22.45
N TRP A 14 -2.97 -16.27 22.08
CA TRP A 14 -1.67 -16.14 22.77
C TRP A 14 -0.75 -15.05 22.21
N VAL A 15 -1.14 -14.40 21.09
CA VAL A 15 -0.36 -13.27 20.54
C VAL A 15 -0.81 -11.99 21.23
N PRO A 16 0.06 -11.27 21.93
CA PRO A 16 -0.29 -10.01 22.55
C PRO A 16 -0.64 -8.96 21.49
N ASP A 17 -1.63 -8.12 21.79
CA ASP A 17 -2.18 -7.11 20.85
C ASP A 17 -1.10 -6.17 20.29
N TRP A 18 -0.08 -5.82 21.09
CA TRP A 18 1.01 -4.94 20.65
C TRP A 18 1.88 -5.60 19.57
N LEU A 19 2.09 -6.92 19.64
CA LEU A 19 2.86 -7.67 18.63
C LEU A 19 2.09 -7.78 17.32
N GLY A 20 0.76 -7.91 17.41
CA GLY A 20 -0.14 -7.82 16.26
C GLY A 20 -0.05 -6.45 15.58
N LEU A 21 -0.04 -5.36 16.37
CA LEU A 21 0.11 -4.01 15.86
C LEU A 21 1.47 -3.79 15.16
N ILE A 22 2.57 -4.19 15.80
CA ILE A 22 3.91 -4.07 15.20
C ILE A 22 3.98 -4.83 13.86
N SER A 23 3.49 -6.07 13.81
CA SER A 23 3.52 -6.85 12.57
C SER A 23 2.71 -6.19 11.45
N ILE A 24 1.59 -5.57 11.79
CA ILE A 24 0.79 -4.79 10.85
C ILE A 24 1.56 -3.57 10.36
N PHE A 25 2.21 -2.83 11.26
CA PHE A 25 3.01 -1.67 10.87
C PHE A 25 4.18 -2.06 9.95
N VAL A 26 4.86 -3.14 10.24
CA VAL A 26 5.96 -3.67 9.40
C VAL A 26 5.49 -4.00 7.99
N VAL A 27 4.26 -4.49 7.81
CA VAL A 27 3.70 -4.78 6.47
C VAL A 27 3.20 -3.52 5.77
N ILE A 28 2.56 -2.60 6.50
CA ILE A 28 1.93 -1.43 5.89
C ILE A 28 2.91 -0.32 5.60
N LEU A 29 3.92 -0.13 6.44
CA LEU A 29 4.87 0.93 6.24
C LEU A 29 5.50 0.87 4.84
N PRO A 30 6.04 -0.27 4.35
CA PRO A 30 6.54 -0.37 2.98
C PRO A 30 5.47 -0.07 1.92
N VAL A 31 4.23 -0.54 2.13
CA VAL A 31 3.14 -0.34 1.16
C VAL A 31 2.70 1.12 1.09
N THR A 32 2.68 1.83 2.21
CA THR A 32 2.43 3.28 2.23
C THR A 32 3.60 4.05 1.61
N MET A 33 4.80 3.57 1.79
CA MET A 33 6.02 4.14 1.21
C MET A 33 6.02 4.11 -0.32
N LEU A 34 5.47 3.10 -0.96
CA LEU A 34 5.38 3.02 -2.43
C LEU A 34 4.69 4.23 -3.09
N ASN A 35 3.80 4.94 -2.41
CA ASN A 35 3.16 6.14 -2.97
C ASN A 35 4.09 7.36 -3.03
N GLY A 36 5.02 7.48 -2.10
CA GLY A 36 5.97 8.59 -2.07
C GLY A 36 7.15 8.40 -3.01
N SER A 37 7.43 7.17 -3.42
CA SER A 37 8.63 6.85 -4.21
C SER A 37 8.68 7.57 -5.56
N TYR A 38 7.58 7.64 -6.29
CA TYR A 38 7.52 8.34 -7.57
C TYR A 38 7.72 9.84 -7.46
N THR A 39 7.18 10.48 -6.42
CA THR A 39 7.29 11.92 -6.23
C THR A 39 8.69 12.34 -5.77
N GLY A 40 9.37 11.50 -5.01
CA GLY A 40 10.73 11.76 -4.52
C GLY A 40 11.81 11.62 -5.59
N SER A 41 11.60 10.81 -6.64
CA SER A 41 12.60 10.52 -7.69
C SER A 41 12.10 10.84 -9.10
N MET A 42 11.09 11.70 -9.22
CA MET A 42 10.44 12.01 -10.50
C MET A 42 11.41 12.48 -11.59
N LEU A 43 12.35 13.35 -11.24
CA LEU A 43 13.34 13.90 -12.15
C LEU A 43 14.33 12.81 -12.64
N GLU A 44 14.82 11.96 -11.75
CA GLU A 44 15.74 10.88 -12.10
C GLU A 44 15.06 9.82 -12.96
N VAL A 45 13.79 9.50 -12.65
CA VAL A 45 13.00 8.56 -13.45
C VAL A 45 12.76 9.11 -14.84
N SER A 46 12.32 10.37 -14.98
CA SER A 46 12.06 11.00 -16.27
C SER A 46 13.32 11.10 -17.12
N ASN A 47 14.43 11.50 -16.53
CA ASN A 47 15.74 11.56 -17.22
C ASN A 47 16.22 10.18 -17.68
N THR A 48 16.01 9.14 -16.86
CA THR A 48 16.44 7.78 -17.19
C THR A 48 15.59 7.14 -18.29
N LEU A 49 14.29 7.44 -18.30
CA LEU A 49 13.36 6.94 -19.29
C LEU A 49 13.32 7.79 -20.57
N GLY A 50 13.93 8.99 -20.55
CA GLY A 50 13.86 9.94 -21.65
C GLY A 50 12.46 10.49 -21.90
N THR A 51 11.63 10.54 -20.87
CA THR A 51 10.23 10.99 -20.91
C THR A 51 10.04 12.28 -20.13
N ASN A 52 8.90 12.93 -20.32
CA ASN A 52 8.56 14.13 -19.56
C ASN A 52 8.19 13.77 -18.12
N SER A 53 8.42 14.68 -17.19
CA SER A 53 7.98 14.51 -15.79
C SER A 53 6.46 14.36 -15.66
N GLU A 54 5.71 14.87 -16.64
CA GLU A 54 4.25 14.71 -16.73
C GLU A 54 3.84 13.24 -16.88
N ASP A 55 4.57 12.44 -17.68
CA ASP A 55 4.29 11.02 -17.87
C ASP A 55 4.49 10.22 -16.56
N ILE A 56 5.51 10.60 -15.78
CA ILE A 56 5.73 10.00 -14.46
C ILE A 56 4.63 10.38 -13.46
N THR A 57 4.16 11.63 -13.55
CA THR A 57 3.03 12.11 -12.75
C THR A 57 1.74 11.35 -13.11
N MET A 58 1.53 11.01 -14.38
CA MET A 58 0.42 10.15 -14.81
C MET A 58 0.47 8.77 -14.13
N GLY A 59 1.64 8.19 -13.93
CA GLY A 59 1.79 6.94 -13.16
C GLY A 59 1.27 7.07 -11.73
N TYR A 60 1.57 8.18 -11.05
CA TYR A 60 1.04 8.47 -9.72
C TYR A 60 -0.50 8.60 -9.70
N TYR A 61 -1.06 9.32 -10.67
CA TYR A 61 -2.53 9.44 -10.78
C TYR A 61 -3.18 8.11 -11.15
N ALA A 62 -2.55 7.31 -12.01
CA ALA A 62 -3.01 5.96 -12.35
C ALA A 62 -3.08 5.06 -11.12
N ALA A 63 -2.06 5.08 -10.23
CA ALA A 63 -2.08 4.34 -8.99
C ALA A 63 -3.23 4.79 -8.07
N SER A 64 -3.47 6.10 -7.97
CA SER A 64 -4.57 6.66 -7.19
C SER A 64 -5.94 6.25 -7.74
N ALA A 65 -6.09 6.25 -9.06
CA ALA A 65 -7.30 5.79 -9.74
C ALA A 65 -7.54 4.29 -9.52
N GLY A 66 -6.48 3.46 -9.60
CA GLY A 66 -6.53 2.04 -9.29
C GLY A 66 -7.04 1.78 -7.88
N MET A 67 -6.53 2.51 -6.90
CA MET A 67 -6.97 2.42 -5.51
C MET A 67 -8.44 2.83 -5.35
N ALA A 68 -8.88 3.91 -5.99
CA ALA A 68 -10.25 4.37 -5.94
C ALA A 68 -11.24 3.34 -6.50
N ILE A 69 -10.89 2.67 -7.60
CA ILE A 69 -11.70 1.61 -8.20
C ILE A 69 -11.72 0.35 -7.32
N ALA A 70 -10.62 0.04 -6.63
CA ALA A 70 -10.55 -1.11 -5.73
C ALA A 70 -11.55 -1.01 -4.56
N TYR A 71 -11.73 0.16 -3.96
CA TYR A 71 -12.52 0.33 -2.75
C TYR A 71 -13.95 -0.22 -2.80
N PRO A 72 -14.77 -0.01 -3.83
CA PRO A 72 -16.11 -0.59 -3.90
C PRO A 72 -16.13 -2.10 -4.18
N ILE A 73 -15.05 -2.65 -4.73
CA ILE A 73 -14.93 -4.06 -5.11
C ILE A 73 -14.50 -4.91 -3.90
N ILE A 74 -13.63 -4.38 -3.05
CA ILE A 74 -13.00 -5.07 -1.92
C ILE A 74 -14.01 -5.78 -0.99
N PRO A 75 -15.12 -5.17 -0.56
CA PRO A 75 -16.07 -5.86 0.32
C PRO A 75 -16.63 -7.15 -0.29
N LYS A 76 -16.85 -7.16 -1.61
CA LYS A 76 -17.36 -8.33 -2.33
C LYS A 76 -16.32 -9.44 -2.41
N VAL A 77 -15.08 -9.08 -2.71
CA VAL A 77 -13.96 -10.03 -2.81
C VAL A 77 -13.62 -10.63 -1.46
N LEU A 78 -13.59 -9.82 -0.39
CA LEU A 78 -13.37 -10.29 0.98
C LEU A 78 -14.49 -11.20 1.49
N ALA A 79 -15.69 -11.10 0.95
CA ALA A 79 -16.79 -12.02 1.27
C ALA A 79 -16.67 -13.37 0.56
N ALA A 80 -16.02 -13.41 -0.61
CA ALA A 80 -15.90 -14.61 -1.43
C ALA A 80 -14.66 -15.46 -1.13
N PHE A 81 -13.60 -14.84 -0.65
CA PHE A 81 -12.29 -15.49 -0.47
C PHE A 81 -11.76 -15.35 0.95
N SER A 82 -10.89 -16.31 1.35
CA SER A 82 -10.22 -16.22 2.64
C SER A 82 -9.22 -15.07 2.66
N VAL A 83 -9.27 -14.26 3.71
CA VAL A 83 -8.41 -13.07 3.87
C VAL A 83 -6.93 -13.41 3.79
N LYS A 84 -6.51 -14.54 4.38
CA LYS A 84 -5.11 -14.97 4.37
C LYS A 84 -4.60 -15.25 2.96
N SER A 85 -5.37 -15.97 2.15
CA SER A 85 -4.98 -16.28 0.76
C SER A 85 -4.94 -15.02 -0.09
N LEU A 86 -5.92 -14.12 0.08
CA LEU A 86 -5.95 -12.85 -0.63
C LEU A 86 -4.72 -12.00 -0.33
N LEU A 87 -4.33 -11.88 0.94
CA LEU A 87 -3.15 -11.11 1.33
C LEU A 87 -1.86 -11.68 0.76
N LEU A 88 -1.69 -13.01 0.76
CA LEU A 88 -0.52 -13.65 0.17
C LEU A 88 -0.45 -13.41 -1.33
N ILE A 89 -1.55 -13.58 -2.04
CA ILE A 89 -1.64 -13.33 -3.48
C ILE A 89 -1.35 -11.85 -3.77
N ASP A 90 -1.94 -10.96 -3.01
CA ASP A 90 -1.76 -9.52 -3.15
C ASP A 90 -0.29 -9.09 -2.99
N LEU A 91 0.38 -9.57 -1.94
CA LEU A 91 1.79 -9.29 -1.70
C LEU A 91 2.70 -9.85 -2.81
N ILE A 92 2.43 -11.07 -3.29
CA ILE A 92 3.17 -11.68 -4.38
C ILE A 92 2.99 -10.88 -5.67
N LEU A 93 1.75 -10.50 -5.99
CA LEU A 93 1.46 -9.69 -7.18
C LEU A 93 2.10 -8.30 -7.09
N GLN A 94 2.05 -7.65 -5.93
CA GLN A 94 2.73 -6.36 -5.71
C GLN A 94 4.23 -6.47 -5.91
N PHE A 95 4.86 -7.54 -5.40
CA PHE A 95 6.29 -7.78 -5.60
C PHE A 95 6.63 -7.91 -7.09
N PHE A 96 5.89 -8.72 -7.84
CA PHE A 96 6.12 -8.89 -9.28
C PHE A 96 5.90 -7.60 -10.06
N LEU A 97 4.82 -6.88 -9.79
CA LEU A 97 4.53 -5.63 -10.47
C LEU A 97 5.59 -4.56 -10.16
N SER A 98 6.01 -4.46 -8.90
CA SER A 98 7.10 -3.54 -8.52
C SER A 98 8.40 -3.89 -9.21
N TRP A 99 8.72 -5.19 -9.33
CA TRP A 99 9.89 -5.65 -10.06
C TRP A 99 9.81 -5.31 -11.56
N VAL A 100 8.64 -5.46 -12.19
CA VAL A 100 8.41 -5.05 -13.59
C VAL A 100 8.58 -3.54 -13.73
N CYS A 101 8.00 -2.74 -12.82
CA CYS A 101 8.17 -1.28 -12.80
C CYS A 101 9.64 -0.87 -12.73
N ALA A 102 10.44 -1.54 -11.88
CA ALA A 102 11.86 -1.23 -11.72
C ALA A 102 12.70 -1.60 -12.97
N ARG A 103 12.24 -2.54 -13.78
CA ARG A 103 12.95 -3.02 -15.00
C ARG A 103 12.48 -2.36 -16.28
N THR A 104 11.31 -1.76 -16.29
CA THR A 104 10.76 -1.15 -17.51
C THR A 104 11.54 0.09 -17.94
N GLN A 105 11.61 0.26 -19.27
CA GLN A 105 12.14 1.45 -19.91
C GLN A 105 11.05 2.23 -20.67
N ASN A 106 9.79 1.80 -20.54
CA ASN A 106 8.67 2.37 -21.25
C ASN A 106 7.71 3.02 -20.23
N ALA A 107 7.39 4.29 -20.44
CA ALA A 107 6.48 5.05 -19.56
C ALA A 107 5.05 4.48 -19.54
N ASP A 108 4.54 4.00 -20.67
CA ASP A 108 3.20 3.43 -20.74
C ASP A 108 3.07 2.16 -19.87
N ILE A 109 4.09 1.30 -19.89
CA ILE A 109 4.13 0.12 -19.03
C ILE A 109 4.19 0.53 -17.56
N LEU A 110 4.96 1.57 -17.24
CA LEU A 110 5.04 2.11 -15.88
C LEU A 110 3.66 2.59 -15.40
N ILE A 111 2.90 3.30 -16.24
CA ILE A 111 1.56 3.81 -15.92
C ILE A 111 0.59 2.64 -15.66
N VAL A 112 0.57 1.63 -16.54
CA VAL A 112 -0.31 0.47 -16.38
C VAL A 112 0.05 -0.35 -15.13
N CYS A 113 1.33 -0.59 -14.90
CA CYS A 113 1.79 -1.27 -13.69
C CYS A 113 1.46 -0.48 -12.41
N SER A 114 1.62 0.84 -12.45
CA SER A 114 1.27 1.73 -11.34
C SER A 114 -0.22 1.66 -11.00
N PHE A 115 -1.08 1.64 -12.01
CA PHE A 115 -2.52 1.43 -11.81
C PHE A 115 -2.81 0.10 -11.10
N ALA A 116 -2.19 -1.00 -11.56
CA ALA A 116 -2.36 -2.31 -10.95
C ALA A 116 -1.83 -2.37 -9.51
N VAL A 117 -0.68 -1.79 -9.24
CA VAL A 117 -0.11 -1.67 -7.88
C VAL A 117 -1.04 -0.85 -6.98
N GLY A 118 -1.59 0.26 -7.50
CA GLY A 118 -2.55 1.08 -6.76
C GLY A 118 -3.84 0.31 -6.42
N PHE A 119 -4.35 -0.48 -7.37
CA PHE A 119 -5.51 -1.34 -7.16
C PHE A 119 -5.26 -2.36 -6.03
N LEU A 120 -4.16 -3.09 -6.08
CA LEU A 120 -3.76 -4.05 -5.05
C LEU A 120 -3.54 -3.36 -3.69
N LYS A 121 -2.89 -2.22 -3.68
CA LYS A 121 -2.69 -1.43 -2.46
C LYS A 121 -4.01 -1.05 -1.78
N GLY A 122 -5.06 -0.79 -2.54
CA GLY A 122 -6.39 -0.54 -2.00
C GLY A 122 -6.89 -1.71 -1.13
N PHE A 123 -6.63 -2.96 -1.53
CA PHE A 123 -6.96 -4.15 -0.73
C PHE A 123 -6.21 -4.18 0.59
N LEU A 124 -4.91 -4.00 0.57
CA LEU A 124 -4.08 -3.99 1.79
C LEU A 124 -4.53 -2.90 2.77
N MET A 125 -4.74 -1.67 2.27
CA MET A 125 -5.14 -0.54 3.12
C MET A 125 -6.48 -0.75 3.78
N LEU A 126 -7.51 -1.20 3.06
CA LEU A 126 -8.83 -1.44 3.65
C LEU A 126 -8.82 -2.59 4.66
N TRP A 127 -8.13 -3.68 4.33
CA TRP A 127 -8.00 -4.79 5.26
C TRP A 127 -7.32 -4.35 6.55
N PHE A 128 -6.25 -3.58 6.43
CA PHE A 128 -5.52 -3.06 7.57
C PHE A 128 -6.38 -2.16 8.46
N ILE A 129 -7.06 -1.18 7.88
CA ILE A 129 -7.92 -0.28 8.65
C ILE A 129 -8.96 -1.09 9.45
N ARG A 130 -9.59 -2.08 8.81
CA ARG A 130 -10.58 -2.94 9.49
C ARG A 130 -9.98 -3.78 10.61
N TYR A 131 -8.80 -4.36 10.36
CA TYR A 131 -8.13 -5.20 11.35
C TYR A 131 -7.65 -4.37 12.56
N ALA A 132 -7.04 -3.24 12.29
CA ALA A 132 -6.59 -2.34 13.33
C ALA A 132 -7.78 -1.75 14.13
N GLN A 133 -8.84 -1.35 13.47
CA GLN A 133 -10.08 -0.93 14.14
C GLN A 133 -10.63 -2.03 15.06
N LYS A 134 -10.52 -3.30 14.68
CA LYS A 134 -10.99 -4.42 15.49
C LYS A 134 -10.17 -4.58 16.78
N ILE A 135 -8.85 -4.46 16.68
CA ILE A 135 -7.95 -4.52 17.85
C ILE A 135 -8.26 -3.39 18.83
N PHE A 136 -8.41 -2.16 18.33
CA PHE A 136 -8.72 -0.99 19.17
C PHE A 136 -10.18 -0.94 19.66
N SER A 137 -11.12 -1.53 18.93
CA SER A 137 -12.54 -1.59 19.35
C SER A 137 -12.76 -2.43 20.62
N ARG A 138 -11.88 -3.39 20.92
CA ARG A 138 -11.93 -4.17 22.16
C ARG A 138 -11.72 -3.29 23.41
N LYS A 139 -11.08 -2.14 23.28
CA LYS A 139 -10.77 -1.21 24.38
C LYS A 139 -11.65 0.05 24.39
N ASN A 140 -12.70 0.11 23.58
CA ASN A 140 -13.59 1.29 23.45
C ASN A 140 -12.91 2.61 23.04
N VAL A 141 -11.73 2.57 22.39
CA VAL A 141 -10.86 3.74 22.17
C VAL A 141 -10.68 3.98 20.66
N ARG A 142 -11.79 4.15 19.94
CA ARG A 142 -11.74 4.43 18.48
C ARG A 142 -11.02 5.75 18.17
N SER A 143 -11.18 6.76 19.01
CA SER A 143 -10.53 8.07 18.80
C SER A 143 -9.01 7.98 18.92
N GLU A 144 -8.48 7.22 19.87
CA GLU A 144 -7.03 7.01 20.03
C GLU A 144 -6.44 6.29 18.83
N PHE A 145 -7.15 5.31 18.24
CA PHE A 145 -6.69 4.64 17.02
C PHE A 145 -6.41 5.65 15.90
N TYR A 146 -7.36 6.54 15.62
CA TYR A 146 -7.20 7.51 14.53
C TYR A 146 -6.13 8.55 14.84
N SER A 147 -5.93 8.93 16.10
CA SER A 147 -4.88 9.88 16.49
C SER A 147 -3.46 9.35 16.26
N TYR A 148 -3.24 8.04 16.35
CA TYR A 148 -1.96 7.40 16.02
C TYR A 148 -1.85 6.99 14.56
N PHE A 149 -2.94 6.51 13.97
CA PHE A 149 -2.96 5.96 12.62
C PHE A 149 -2.67 7.03 11.56
N TYR A 150 -3.36 8.15 11.59
CA TYR A 150 -3.18 9.20 10.59
C TYR A 150 -1.75 9.78 10.56
N PRO A 151 -1.17 10.22 11.67
CA PRO A 151 0.21 10.72 11.66
C PRO A 151 1.21 9.67 11.16
N LEU A 152 1.00 8.41 11.47
CA LEU A 152 1.91 7.34 11.05
C LEU A 152 1.80 7.04 9.55
N VAL A 153 0.61 6.98 8.99
CA VAL A 153 0.40 6.76 7.55
C VAL A 153 0.90 7.96 6.75
N TYR A 154 0.55 9.18 7.15
CA TYR A 154 1.02 10.39 6.47
C TYR A 154 2.51 10.64 6.70
N GLY A 155 3.00 10.48 7.93
CA GLY A 155 4.42 10.60 8.25
C GLY A 155 5.26 9.55 7.53
N GLY A 156 4.79 8.31 7.44
CA GLY A 156 5.43 7.25 6.65
C GLY A 156 5.49 7.59 5.16
N GLY A 157 4.40 8.14 4.60
CA GLY A 157 4.38 8.63 3.23
C GLY A 157 5.40 9.73 2.96
N GLN A 158 5.51 10.72 3.83
CA GLN A 158 6.49 11.81 3.71
C GLN A 158 7.93 11.31 3.93
N ALA A 159 8.15 10.44 4.91
CA ALA A 159 9.45 9.82 5.14
C ALA A 159 9.91 9.00 3.92
N SER A 160 8.99 8.34 3.22
CA SER A 160 9.32 7.61 2.00
C SER A 160 9.82 8.51 0.88
N MET A 161 9.22 9.68 0.71
CA MET A 161 9.71 10.66 -0.29
C MET A 161 11.16 11.04 -0.02
N LEU A 162 11.49 11.31 1.26
CA LEU A 162 12.86 11.65 1.67
C LEU A 162 13.82 10.47 1.42
N VAL A 163 13.44 9.26 1.85
CA VAL A 163 14.28 8.07 1.68
C VAL A 163 14.48 7.76 0.20
N THR A 164 13.44 7.86 -0.62
CA THR A 164 13.53 7.60 -2.06
C THR A 164 14.40 8.65 -2.77
N ALA A 165 14.26 9.93 -2.42
CA ALA A 165 15.09 10.99 -2.95
C ALA A 165 16.56 10.77 -2.59
N LEU A 166 16.87 10.36 -1.36
CA LEU A 166 18.24 10.04 -0.92
C LEU A 166 18.81 8.82 -1.66
N LEU A 167 18.00 7.76 -1.80
CA LEU A 167 18.43 6.56 -2.54
C LEU A 167 18.65 6.85 -4.02
N ALA A 168 17.78 7.63 -4.66
CA ALA A 168 17.96 8.05 -6.05
C ALA A 168 19.21 8.90 -6.24
N TYR A 169 19.49 9.80 -5.29
CA TYR A 169 20.67 10.65 -5.32
C TYR A 169 21.99 9.87 -5.14
N TYR A 170 22.05 8.94 -4.16
CA TYR A 170 23.29 8.23 -3.84
C TYR A 170 23.54 6.96 -4.66
N TYR A 171 22.49 6.32 -5.16
CA TYR A 171 22.58 5.05 -5.86
C TYR A 171 21.91 5.10 -7.24
N ASN A 172 20.62 4.82 -7.28
CA ASN A 172 19.79 4.84 -8.48
C ASN A 172 18.32 4.69 -8.05
N TRP A 173 17.40 5.31 -8.78
CA TRP A 173 15.98 5.24 -8.50
C TRP A 173 15.38 3.82 -8.62
N LYS A 174 16.10 2.87 -9.24
CA LYS A 174 15.66 1.47 -9.41
C LYS A 174 15.85 0.60 -8.16
N TYR A 175 16.55 1.08 -7.15
CA TYR A 175 16.74 0.41 -5.87
C TYR A 175 15.76 0.93 -4.83
#